data_3b44f337ce3b568cbf87074e2fd40333
#
_entry.id   3b44f337ce3b568cbf87074e2fd40333
#
_cell.length_a   1.000
_cell.length_b   1.000
_cell.length_c   1.000
_cell.angle_alpha   90.00
_cell.angle_beta   90.00
_cell.angle_gamma   90.00
#
_symmetry.space_group_name_H-M   'P 1'
#
loop_
_entity.id
_entity.type
_entity.pdbx_description
1 polymer ?
#
loop_
_entity_poly.entity_id
_entity_poly.type
_entity_poly.pdbx_seq_one_letter_code
_entity_poly.pdbx_strand_id
1 'polypeptide(L)' 'SFMVQMNIESVLSDLNVSDVEVEHYDLGGADPNAADIWIVGRDLADSASHLGDVRILNSIIDMDELRELITKLCEEKGLI' A
#
# COMPACT_ATOMS: atom_id res chain seq x y z
N SER A 1 -6.52 -1.36 6.44
CA SER A 1 -7.56 -2.34 6.78
C SER A 1 -7.25 -3.69 6.15
N PHE A 2 -7.84 -4.71 6.69
CA PHE A 2 -7.63 -6.07 6.17
C PHE A 2 -8.13 -6.22 4.72
N MET A 3 -9.23 -5.56 4.40
CA MET A 3 -9.75 -5.57 3.02
C MET A 3 -8.75 -4.98 2.03
N VAL A 4 -8.12 -3.86 2.39
CA VAL A 4 -7.12 -3.24 1.52
C VAL A 4 -5.92 -4.15 1.37
N GLN A 5 -5.48 -4.80 2.45
CA GLN A 5 -4.40 -5.78 2.38
C GLN A 5 -4.72 -6.89 1.38
N MET A 6 -5.91 -7.47 1.48
CA MET A 6 -6.33 -8.54 0.56
C MET A 6 -6.35 -8.06 -0.89
N ASN A 7 -6.83 -6.84 -1.11
CA ASN A 7 -6.89 -6.28 -2.45
C ASN A 7 -5.49 -6.03 -3.03
N ILE A 8 -4.57 -5.57 -2.20
CA ILE A 8 -3.17 -5.38 -2.62
C ILE A 8 -2.55 -6.73 -2.98
N GLU A 9 -2.77 -7.74 -2.14
CA GLU A 9 -2.25 -9.09 -2.41
C GLU A 9 -2.79 -9.65 -3.70
N SER A 10 -4.06 -9.38 -4.00
CA SER A 10 -4.69 -9.82 -5.26
C SER A 10 -4.03 -9.16 -6.47
N VAL A 11 -3.78 -7.85 -6.39
CA VAL A 11 -3.12 -7.12 -7.48
C VAL A 11 -1.69 -7.64 -7.69
N LEU A 12 -0.94 -7.84 -6.61
CA LEU A 12 0.42 -8.37 -6.70
C LEU A 12 0.43 -9.75 -7.33
N SER A 13 -0.53 -10.60 -6.99
CA SER A 13 -0.68 -11.93 -7.58
C SER A 13 -0.93 -11.83 -9.08
N ASP A 14 -1.81 -10.92 -9.50
CA ASP A 14 -2.10 -10.69 -10.92
C ASP A 14 -0.85 -10.23 -11.69
N LEU A 15 0.03 -9.50 -11.03
CA LEU A 15 1.28 -9.00 -11.61
C LEU A 15 2.43 -10.03 -11.52
N ASN A 16 2.18 -11.19 -10.94
CA ASN A 16 3.19 -12.22 -10.68
C ASN A 16 4.32 -11.73 -9.78
N VAL A 17 4.02 -10.86 -8.84
CA VAL A 17 4.98 -10.35 -7.86
C VAL A 17 4.78 -11.12 -6.56
N SER A 18 5.78 -11.89 -6.14
CA SER A 18 5.69 -12.77 -4.97
C SER A 18 6.63 -12.39 -3.82
N ASP A 19 7.55 -11.46 -4.04
CA ASP A 19 8.58 -11.12 -3.07
C ASP A 19 8.18 -9.95 -2.17
N VAL A 20 6.90 -9.61 -2.11
CA VAL A 20 6.39 -8.49 -1.33
C VAL A 20 5.48 -9.03 -0.23
N GLU A 21 5.81 -8.69 1.01
CA GLU A 21 4.96 -9.00 2.15
C GLU A 21 4.01 -7.85 2.40
N VAL A 22 2.73 -8.16 2.58
CA VAL A 22 1.69 -7.16 2.80
C VAL A 22 1.05 -7.38 4.16
N GLU A 23 1.01 -6.33 4.98
CA GLU A 23 0.40 -6.37 6.29
C GLU A 23 -0.45 -5.12 6.49
N HIS A 24 -1.27 -5.11 7.53
CA HIS A 24 -2.02 -3.92 7.90
C HIS A 24 -1.74 -3.58 9.37
N TYR A 25 -1.76 -2.29 9.67
CA TYR A 25 -1.47 -1.77 11.01
C TYR A 25 -2.47 -0.69 11.37
N ASP A 26 -2.72 -0.56 12.68
CA ASP A 26 -3.38 0.63 13.20
C ASP A 26 -2.37 1.77 13.20
N LEU A 27 -2.79 2.93 12.73
CA LEU A 27 -1.90 4.06 12.52
C LEU A 27 -1.22 4.51 13.81
N GLY A 28 -1.94 4.44 14.94
CA GLY A 28 -1.38 4.83 16.24
C GLY A 28 -0.25 3.95 16.74
N GLY A 29 -0.16 2.70 16.24
CA GLY A 29 0.90 1.77 16.62
C GLY A 29 1.91 1.51 15.51
N ALA A 30 1.82 2.23 14.39
CA ALA A 30 2.68 1.98 13.25
C ALA A 30 4.09 2.52 13.50
N ASP A 31 5.07 1.62 13.39
CA ASP A 31 6.48 1.97 13.47
C ASP A 31 6.97 2.27 12.04
N PRO A 32 7.60 3.43 11.80
CA PRO A 32 8.12 3.75 10.47
C PRO A 32 9.05 2.69 9.89
N ASN A 33 9.72 1.93 10.75
CA ASN A 33 10.65 0.88 10.32
C ASN A 33 9.96 -0.46 10.03
N ALA A 34 8.66 -0.58 10.26
CA ALA A 34 7.94 -1.83 10.08
C ALA A 34 7.69 -2.17 8.61
N ALA A 35 7.75 -1.18 7.72
CA ALA A 35 7.53 -1.39 6.29
C ALA A 35 8.37 -0.41 5.48
N ASP A 36 8.67 -0.78 4.24
CA ASP A 36 9.40 0.08 3.32
C ASP A 36 8.47 1.12 2.69
N ILE A 37 7.22 0.75 2.46
CA ILE A 37 6.21 1.61 1.84
C ILE A 37 4.90 1.45 2.58
N TRP A 38 4.22 2.57 2.81
CA TRP A 38 2.93 2.62 3.47
C TRP A 38 1.86 3.08 2.49
N ILE A 39 0.72 2.40 2.50
CA ILE A 39 -0.43 2.80 1.69
C ILE A 39 -1.56 3.16 2.63
N VAL A 40 -2.06 4.37 2.54
CA VAL A 40 -3.10 4.89 3.42
C VAL A 40 -4.19 5.57 2.60
N GLY A 41 -5.39 5.62 3.16
CA GLY A 41 -6.47 6.42 2.57
C GLY A 41 -6.19 7.91 2.76
N ARG A 42 -6.79 8.73 1.90
CA ARG A 42 -6.58 10.18 1.94
C ARG A 42 -6.97 10.79 3.29
N ASP A 43 -7.98 10.25 3.94
CA ASP A 43 -8.44 10.73 5.24
C ASP A 43 -7.41 10.55 6.35
N LEU A 44 -6.45 9.65 6.17
CA LEU A 44 -5.39 9.36 7.15
C LEU A 44 -4.02 9.88 6.71
N ALA A 45 -3.94 10.59 5.60
CA ALA A 45 -2.66 11.00 5.03
C ALA A 45 -1.85 11.87 5.97
N ASP A 46 -2.49 12.84 6.63
CA ASP A 46 -1.78 13.74 7.56
C ASP A 46 -1.25 12.97 8.77
N SER A 47 -2.03 12.02 9.27
CA SER A 47 -1.63 11.21 10.43
C SER A 47 -0.51 10.22 10.09
N ALA A 48 -0.31 9.92 8.82
CA ALA A 48 0.71 8.99 8.35
C ALA A 48 2.00 9.70 7.90
N SER A 49 2.06 11.02 8.00
CA SER A 49 3.19 11.79 7.44
C SER A 49 4.54 11.43 8.04
N HIS A 50 4.57 10.86 9.24
CA HIS A 50 5.81 10.46 9.93
C HIS A 50 6.36 9.11 9.44
N LEU A 51 5.64 8.38 8.59
CA LEU A 51 6.00 7.01 8.24
C LEU A 51 7.03 6.90 7.10
N GLY A 52 7.38 7.99 6.45
CA GLY A 52 8.39 7.96 5.38
C GLY A 52 7.77 7.87 4.00
N ASP A 53 7.96 6.75 3.30
CA ASP A 53 7.40 6.57 1.95
C ASP A 53 5.92 6.18 2.05
N VAL A 54 5.05 7.16 1.89
CA VAL A 54 3.60 6.99 2.02
C VAL A 54 2.95 7.24 0.68
N ARG A 55 2.13 6.30 0.25
CA ARG A 55 1.32 6.41 -0.97
C ARG A 55 -0.13 6.51 -0.57
N ILE A 56 -0.87 7.41 -1.21
CA ILE A 56 -2.22 7.75 -0.80
C ILE A 56 -3.24 7.22 -1.79
N LEU A 57 -4.26 6.51 -1.28
CA LEU A 57 -5.43 6.11 -2.04
C LEU A 57 -6.54 7.13 -1.81
N ASN A 58 -7.10 7.68 -2.88
CA ASN A 58 -8.23 8.61 -2.76
C ASN A 58 -9.49 7.87 -2.34
N SER A 59 -9.66 6.64 -2.81
CA SER A 59 -10.79 5.79 -2.44
C SER A 59 -10.29 4.36 -2.20
N ILE A 60 -10.50 3.84 -0.99
CA ILE A 60 -10.04 2.49 -0.62
C ILE A 60 -10.89 1.40 -1.29
N ILE A 61 -12.01 1.76 -1.91
CA ILE A 61 -12.88 0.81 -2.62
C ILE A 61 -12.67 0.85 -4.14
N ASP A 62 -11.85 1.77 -4.65
CA ASP A 62 -11.59 1.89 -6.08
C ASP A 62 -10.45 0.95 -6.47
N MET A 63 -10.81 -0.19 -7.05
CA MET A 63 -9.84 -1.20 -7.46
C MET A 63 -8.98 -0.76 -8.63
N ASP A 64 -9.49 0.09 -9.50
CA ASP A 64 -8.71 0.61 -10.63
C ASP A 64 -7.60 1.54 -10.12
N GLU A 65 -7.92 2.40 -9.16
CA GLU A 65 -6.93 3.26 -8.53
C GLU A 65 -5.86 2.44 -7.82
N LEU A 66 -6.27 1.42 -7.08
CA LEU A 66 -5.34 0.56 -6.36
C LEU A 66 -4.40 -0.16 -7.32
N ARG A 67 -4.94 -0.73 -8.39
CA ARG A 67 -4.15 -1.45 -9.39
C ARG A 67 -3.13 -0.52 -10.05
N GLU A 68 -3.53 0.68 -10.39
CA GLU A 68 -2.63 1.66 -10.99
C GLU A 68 -1.51 2.03 -10.02
N LEU A 69 -1.85 2.28 -8.76
CA LEU A 69 -0.88 2.63 -7.73
C LEU A 69 0.14 1.50 -7.51
N ILE A 70 -0.34 0.26 -7.36
CA ILE A 70 0.54 -0.88 -7.12
C ILE A 70 1.42 -1.18 -8.33
N THR A 71 0.86 -1.08 -9.54
CA THR A 71 1.63 -1.30 -10.76
C THR A 71 2.78 -0.28 -10.85
N LYS A 72 2.48 0.98 -10.62
CA LYS A 72 3.48 2.05 -10.66
C LYS A 72 4.56 1.83 -9.59
N LEU A 73 4.15 1.46 -8.38
CA LEU A 73 5.07 1.17 -7.29
C LEU A 73 6.01 0.02 -7.66
N CYS A 74 5.48 -1.05 -8.23
CA CYS A 74 6.28 -2.19 -8.65
C CYS A 74 7.26 -1.83 -9.76
N GLU A 75 6.85 -0.97 -10.68
CA GLU A 75 7.76 -0.46 -11.72
C GLU A 75 8.90 0.37 -11.12
N GLU A 76 8.57 1.27 -10.17
CA GLU A 76 9.58 2.10 -9.50
C GLU A 76 10.61 1.26 -8.74
N LYS A 77 10.19 0.13 -8.18
CA LYS A 77 11.06 -0.74 -7.37
C LYS A 77 11.72 -1.85 -8.18
N GLY A 78 11.47 -1.90 -9.47
CA GLY A 78 12.06 -2.92 -10.33
C GLY A 78 11.49 -4.32 -10.13
N LEU A 79 10.26 -4.42 -9.62
CA LEU A 79 9.61 -5.71 -9.38
C LEU A 79 8.90 -6.24 -10.63
N ILE A 80 8.64 -5.37 -11.57
CA ILE A 80 8.07 -5.72 -12.88
C ILE A 80 8.74 -4.91 -13.98
#